data_002290f715c2dc9960a6dc2f0c3d738d
#
_entry.id   002290f715c2dc9960a6dc2f0c3d738d
#
_cell.length_a   1.000
_cell.length_b   1.000
_cell.length_c   1.000
_cell.angle_alpha   90.00
_cell.angle_beta   90.00
_cell.angle_gamma   90.00
#
_symmetry.space_group_name_H-M   'P 1'
#
loop_
_entity.id
_entity.type
_entity.pdbx_description
1 polymer ?
#
loop_
_entity_poly.entity_id
_entity_poly.type
_entity_poly.pdbx_seq_one_letter_code
_entity_poly.pdbx_strand_id
1 'polypeptide(L)'
;PKDAPDLYPKKFRKEIDEFNDWLFPHVNNGHYRMAFCQSPEAYDEAYEDFYESLEKLDKRLETNRFLFGDYITDSDVRAYVTLVRWDVSYYHNIGPVKKPIRDYKNIWGYLRELYQIPAFRHGSDPQVLALEGPKKKLGEVLFRGYNERILAKVDFEKLWADDGERRKLSKTPDEVFLRHPEGETYEEYAEPISKTIWN
;
A
#
# COMPACT_ATOMS: atom_id res chain seq x y z
N PRO A 1 -20.40 5.66 -11.53
CA PRO A 1 -21.58 4.84 -11.28
C PRO A 1 -22.22 5.25 -9.95
N LYS A 2 -23.56 5.25 -9.85
CA LYS A 2 -24.29 5.64 -8.62
C LYS A 2 -23.90 4.81 -7.39
N ASP A 3 -23.33 3.63 -7.60
CA ASP A 3 -22.92 2.70 -6.55
C ASP A 3 -21.41 2.67 -6.30
N ALA A 4 -20.66 3.61 -6.85
CA ALA A 4 -19.23 3.70 -6.61
C ALA A 4 -18.95 3.97 -5.10
N PRO A 5 -17.92 3.33 -4.51
CA PRO A 5 -17.52 3.64 -3.16
C PRO A 5 -16.96 5.06 -3.07
N ASP A 6 -17.27 5.75 -1.98
CA ASP A 6 -16.66 7.03 -1.63
C ASP A 6 -15.33 6.78 -0.90
N LEU A 7 -14.23 6.84 -1.64
CA LEU A 7 -12.87 6.67 -1.08
C LEU A 7 -12.27 7.98 -0.53
N TYR A 8 -12.95 9.12 -0.78
CA TYR A 8 -12.49 10.44 -0.36
C TYR A 8 -13.63 11.24 0.28
N PRO A 9 -14.23 10.69 1.37
CA PRO A 9 -15.41 11.26 1.98
C PRO A 9 -15.15 12.64 2.58
N LYS A 10 -16.05 13.58 2.34
CA LYS A 10 -15.91 15.01 2.70
C LYS A 10 -15.44 15.25 4.14
N LYS A 11 -15.90 14.43 5.08
CA LYS A 11 -15.56 14.53 6.50
C LYS A 11 -14.10 14.21 6.82
N PHE A 12 -13.38 13.48 5.94
CA PHE A 12 -12.00 13.03 6.16
C PHE A 12 -11.01 13.62 5.17
N ARG A 13 -11.44 14.47 4.21
CA ARG A 13 -10.56 14.95 3.13
C ARG A 13 -9.27 15.57 3.64
N LYS A 14 -9.37 16.48 4.58
CA LYS A 14 -8.21 17.14 5.14
C LYS A 14 -7.22 16.15 5.75
N GLU A 15 -7.71 15.23 6.55
CA GLU A 15 -6.88 14.22 7.20
C GLU A 15 -6.31 13.20 6.19
N ILE A 16 -7.07 12.87 5.14
CA ILE A 16 -6.59 12.02 4.04
C ILE A 16 -5.46 12.70 3.30
N ASP A 17 -5.60 13.99 2.96
CA ASP A 17 -4.57 14.75 2.24
C ASP A 17 -3.30 14.87 3.09
N GLU A 18 -3.40 15.29 4.35
CA GLU A 18 -2.27 15.37 5.27
C GLU A 18 -1.57 13.99 5.45
N PHE A 19 -2.36 12.92 5.52
CA PHE A 19 -1.81 11.57 5.64
C PHE A 19 -1.14 11.11 4.35
N ASN A 20 -1.72 11.39 3.19
CA ASN A 20 -1.15 11.04 1.89
C ASN A 20 0.15 11.82 1.61
N ASP A 21 0.22 13.09 2.02
CA ASP A 21 1.43 13.91 1.92
C ASP A 21 2.58 13.32 2.76
N TRP A 22 2.25 12.72 3.91
CA TRP A 22 3.22 11.96 4.70
C TRP A 22 3.50 10.57 4.08
N LEU A 23 2.46 9.82 3.69
CA LEU A 23 2.58 8.45 3.21
C LEU A 23 3.48 8.32 1.98
N PHE A 24 3.36 9.28 1.06
CA PHE A 24 4.06 9.20 -0.22
C PHE A 24 5.59 9.25 -0.06
N PRO A 25 6.21 10.27 0.56
CA PRO A 25 7.67 10.33 0.68
C PRO A 25 8.25 9.27 1.61
N HIS A 26 7.54 8.88 2.65
CA HIS A 26 8.06 8.01 3.70
C HIS A 26 7.82 6.52 3.45
N VAL A 27 6.70 6.16 2.83
CA VAL A 27 6.33 4.75 2.58
C VAL A 27 6.35 4.44 1.09
N ASN A 28 5.51 5.10 0.28
CA ASN A 28 5.43 4.76 -1.15
C ASN A 28 6.74 5.00 -1.90
N ASN A 29 7.40 6.12 -1.62
CA ASN A 29 8.68 6.47 -2.22
C ASN A 29 9.89 6.07 -1.34
N GLY A 30 9.67 5.66 -0.09
CA GLY A 30 10.73 5.39 0.87
C GLY A 30 11.72 4.33 0.38
N HIS A 31 11.23 3.22 -0.16
CA HIS A 31 12.08 2.18 -0.72
C HIS A 31 12.85 2.63 -1.99
N TYR A 32 12.29 3.53 -2.79
CA TYR A 32 13.01 4.10 -3.93
C TYR A 32 14.10 5.07 -3.49
N ARG A 33 13.89 5.81 -2.39
CA ARG A 33 14.96 6.64 -1.80
C ARG A 33 16.17 5.79 -1.40
N MET A 34 15.95 4.61 -0.83
CA MET A 34 17.04 3.63 -0.57
C MET A 34 17.68 3.12 -1.86
N ALA A 35 16.85 2.74 -2.85
CA ALA A 35 17.33 2.13 -4.09
C ALA A 35 18.14 3.08 -4.98
N PHE A 36 17.85 4.38 -4.94
CA PHE A 36 18.45 5.40 -5.80
C PHE A 36 19.32 6.41 -5.05
N CYS A 37 19.61 6.18 -3.77
CA CYS A 37 20.53 7.01 -3.01
C CYS A 37 21.94 7.01 -3.65
N GLN A 38 22.68 8.10 -3.44
CA GLN A 38 24.02 8.27 -4.03
C GLN A 38 25.13 8.34 -2.97
N SER A 39 24.78 8.12 -1.70
CA SER A 39 25.76 8.03 -0.62
C SER A 39 25.26 7.05 0.47
N PRO A 40 26.17 6.49 1.27
CA PRO A 40 25.80 5.66 2.44
C PRO A 40 24.90 6.40 3.41
N GLU A 41 25.16 7.69 3.67
CA GLU A 41 24.41 8.52 4.61
C GLU A 41 22.97 8.72 4.12
N ALA A 42 22.76 8.95 2.82
CA ALA A 42 21.44 9.08 2.23
C ALA A 42 20.67 7.74 2.25
N TYR A 43 21.40 6.62 2.16
CA TYR A 43 20.79 5.29 2.34
C TYR A 43 20.33 5.10 3.77
N ASP A 44 21.20 5.37 4.74
CA ASP A 44 20.91 5.19 6.17
C ASP A 44 19.72 6.05 6.59
N GLU A 45 19.67 7.32 6.17
CA GLU A 45 18.54 8.22 6.42
C GLU A 45 17.23 7.65 5.82
N ALA A 46 17.24 7.21 4.57
CA ALA A 46 16.08 6.66 3.90
C ALA A 46 15.62 5.34 4.54
N TYR A 47 16.56 4.52 4.99
CA TYR A 47 16.33 3.26 5.66
C TYR A 47 15.63 3.45 7.01
N GLU A 48 16.17 4.31 7.87
CA GLU A 48 15.57 4.58 9.18
C GLU A 48 14.19 5.20 9.04
N ASP A 49 14.05 6.22 8.19
CA ASP A 49 12.79 6.90 7.91
C ASP A 49 11.69 5.93 7.42
N PHE A 50 12.03 5.03 6.50
CA PHE A 50 11.10 4.05 5.98
C PHE A 50 10.63 3.06 7.07
N TYR A 51 11.56 2.50 7.84
CA TYR A 51 11.20 1.52 8.88
C TYR A 51 10.49 2.14 10.08
N GLU A 52 10.85 3.35 10.49
CA GLU A 52 10.09 4.10 11.48
C GLU A 52 8.67 4.41 10.99
N SER A 53 8.51 4.68 9.70
CA SER A 53 7.20 4.92 9.10
C SER A 53 6.34 3.66 9.07
N LEU A 54 6.92 2.49 8.83
CA LEU A 54 6.21 1.22 8.96
C LEU A 54 5.79 0.94 10.41
N GLU A 55 6.63 1.25 11.41
CA GLU A 55 6.24 1.11 12.82
C GLU A 55 5.08 2.06 13.20
N LYS A 56 5.09 3.30 12.71
CA LYS A 56 3.98 4.25 12.89
C LYS A 56 2.69 3.74 12.26
N LEU A 57 2.80 3.16 11.06
CA LEU A 57 1.68 2.57 10.33
C LEU A 57 1.11 1.35 11.06
N ASP A 58 1.99 0.44 11.53
CA ASP A 58 1.58 -0.74 12.28
C ASP A 58 0.85 -0.35 13.56
N LYS A 59 1.36 0.64 14.30
CA LYS A 59 0.72 1.17 15.50
C LYS A 59 -0.63 1.82 15.20
N ARG A 60 -0.77 2.58 14.12
CA ARG A 60 -2.06 3.16 13.69
C ARG A 60 -3.10 2.07 13.45
N LEU A 61 -2.69 0.97 12.84
CA LEU A 61 -3.53 -0.17 12.53
C LEU A 61 -3.81 -1.08 13.74
N GLU A 62 -3.23 -0.86 14.89
CA GLU A 62 -3.50 -1.65 16.10
C GLU A 62 -4.96 -1.54 16.55
N THR A 63 -5.54 -0.36 16.44
CA THR A 63 -6.90 -0.05 16.89
C THR A 63 -7.87 0.30 15.76
N ASN A 64 -7.38 0.51 14.55
CA ASN A 64 -8.18 0.86 13.39
C ASN A 64 -8.18 -0.30 12.40
N ARG A 65 -9.35 -0.66 11.88
CA ARG A 65 -9.50 -1.69 10.85
C ARG A 65 -8.79 -1.29 9.56
N PHE A 66 -9.05 -0.07 9.10
CA PHE A 66 -8.39 0.60 7.98
C PHE A 66 -7.76 1.91 8.44
N LEU A 67 -7.04 2.62 7.58
CA LEU A 67 -6.27 3.81 7.98
C LEU A 67 -7.12 4.93 8.60
N PHE A 68 -8.40 5.03 8.24
CA PHE A 68 -9.35 6.00 8.78
C PHE A 68 -10.55 5.36 9.50
N GLY A 69 -10.33 4.23 10.18
CA GLY A 69 -11.33 3.55 11.00
C GLY A 69 -11.99 2.36 10.30
N ASP A 70 -13.31 2.40 10.15
CA ASP A 70 -14.09 1.23 9.71
C ASP A 70 -14.18 1.07 8.18
N TYR A 71 -13.79 2.09 7.41
CA TYR A 71 -14.00 2.14 5.97
C TYR A 71 -12.69 2.39 5.20
N ILE A 72 -12.60 1.78 4.03
CA ILE A 72 -11.50 1.95 3.09
C ILE A 72 -11.56 3.35 2.46
N THR A 73 -10.42 4.02 2.42
CA THR A 73 -10.23 5.34 1.80
C THR A 73 -9.16 5.30 0.72
N ASP A 74 -8.94 6.42 0.02
CA ASP A 74 -7.85 6.59 -0.95
C ASP A 74 -6.47 6.29 -0.35
N SER A 75 -6.27 6.65 0.92
CA SER A 75 -5.00 6.34 1.63
C SER A 75 -4.74 4.84 1.75
N ASP A 76 -5.78 4.03 1.96
CA ASP A 76 -5.65 2.57 2.01
C ASP A 76 -5.22 2.00 0.66
N VAL A 77 -5.76 2.52 -0.44
CA VAL A 77 -5.36 2.14 -1.80
C VAL A 77 -3.88 2.48 -2.03
N ARG A 78 -3.47 3.69 -1.64
CA ARG A 78 -2.07 4.16 -1.79
C ARG A 78 -1.09 3.34 -0.94
N ALA A 79 -1.42 3.07 0.31
CA ALA A 79 -0.58 2.24 1.19
C ALA A 79 -0.45 0.82 0.66
N TYR A 80 -1.57 0.22 0.26
CA TYR A 80 -1.63 -1.16 -0.18
C TYR A 80 -0.70 -1.46 -1.37
N VAL A 81 -0.64 -0.60 -2.37
CA VAL A 81 0.17 -0.87 -3.58
C VAL A 81 1.67 -1.01 -3.28
N THR A 82 2.17 -0.38 -2.23
CA THR A 82 3.56 -0.55 -1.79
C THR A 82 3.70 -1.77 -0.89
N LEU A 83 2.81 -1.92 0.10
CA LEU A 83 2.89 -2.99 1.09
C LEU A 83 2.75 -4.38 0.48
N VAL A 84 1.84 -4.56 -0.48
CA VAL A 84 1.64 -5.85 -1.16
C VAL A 84 2.86 -6.28 -1.99
N ARG A 85 3.62 -5.32 -2.51
CA ARG A 85 4.84 -5.58 -3.29
C ARG A 85 6.06 -5.83 -2.42
N TRP A 86 6.03 -5.44 -1.15
CA TRP A 86 7.20 -5.47 -0.29
C TRP A 86 7.82 -6.86 -0.19
N ASP A 87 7.10 -7.82 0.36
CA ASP A 87 7.60 -9.18 0.56
C ASP A 87 7.78 -9.98 -0.74
N VAL A 88 7.03 -9.61 -1.78
CA VAL A 88 7.10 -10.27 -3.10
C VAL A 88 8.32 -9.84 -3.88
N SER A 89 8.68 -8.55 -3.82
CA SER A 89 9.69 -7.96 -4.71
C SER A 89 10.67 -7.04 -3.97
N TYR A 90 10.21 -5.97 -3.34
CA TYR A 90 11.07 -4.89 -2.86
C TYR A 90 12.03 -5.33 -1.76
N TYR A 91 11.56 -6.10 -0.80
CA TYR A 91 12.34 -6.61 0.32
C TYR A 91 13.65 -7.31 -0.09
N HIS A 92 13.62 -8.01 -1.22
CA HIS A 92 14.76 -8.79 -1.71
C HIS A 92 15.67 -8.02 -2.66
N ASN A 93 15.25 -6.85 -3.13
CA ASN A 93 15.92 -6.13 -4.21
C ASN A 93 16.64 -4.84 -3.74
N ILE A 94 16.40 -4.38 -2.51
CA ILE A 94 16.85 -3.05 -2.04
C ILE A 94 18.07 -3.13 -1.11
N GLY A 95 18.56 -4.30 -0.79
CA GLY A 95 19.76 -4.46 0.08
C GLY A 95 19.38 -4.90 1.50
N PRO A 96 20.22 -4.67 2.52
CA PRO A 96 19.98 -5.18 3.86
C PRO A 96 18.69 -4.60 4.42
N VAL A 97 17.73 -5.47 4.70
CA VAL A 97 16.38 -5.14 5.14
C VAL A 97 16.19 -5.55 6.59
N LYS A 98 15.49 -4.72 7.35
CA LYS A 98 15.28 -4.92 8.78
C LYS A 98 14.35 -6.10 9.03
N LYS A 99 13.16 -6.06 8.44
CA LYS A 99 12.16 -7.13 8.54
C LYS A 99 11.13 -7.08 7.40
N PRO A 100 10.55 -8.21 7.01
CA PRO A 100 9.48 -8.27 6.01
C PRO A 100 8.16 -7.71 6.59
N ILE A 101 7.20 -7.39 5.70
CA ILE A 101 5.87 -6.89 6.11
C ILE A 101 5.13 -7.91 6.99
N ARG A 102 5.30 -9.20 6.74
CA ARG A 102 4.65 -10.27 7.55
C ARG A 102 5.04 -10.25 9.03
N ASP A 103 6.14 -9.59 9.40
CA ASP A 103 6.58 -9.46 10.79
C ASP A 103 5.97 -8.24 11.50
N TYR A 104 5.22 -7.39 10.77
CA TYR A 104 4.39 -6.32 11.32
C TYR A 104 2.97 -6.84 11.52
N LYS A 105 2.60 -7.15 12.73
CA LYS A 105 1.35 -7.86 13.06
C LYS A 105 0.10 -7.18 12.47
N ASN A 106 0.01 -5.87 12.63
CA ASN A 106 -1.18 -5.13 12.24
C ASN A 106 -1.20 -4.82 10.74
N ILE A 107 -0.04 -4.43 10.17
CA ILE A 107 0.10 -4.26 8.72
C ILE A 107 -0.16 -5.59 8.00
N TRP A 108 0.35 -6.69 8.51
CA TRP A 108 0.15 -8.02 7.92
C TRP A 108 -1.33 -8.43 7.92
N GLY A 109 -2.04 -8.23 9.02
CA GLY A 109 -3.48 -8.48 9.08
C GLY A 109 -4.26 -7.58 8.11
N TYR A 110 -3.92 -6.29 8.08
CA TYR A 110 -4.53 -5.29 7.21
C TYR A 110 -4.34 -5.61 5.72
N LEU A 111 -3.13 -5.98 5.31
CA LEU A 111 -2.83 -6.38 3.94
C LEU A 111 -3.66 -7.59 3.51
N ARG A 112 -3.76 -8.62 4.37
CA ARG A 112 -4.53 -9.83 4.10
C ARG A 112 -6.02 -9.54 3.99
N GLU A 113 -6.56 -8.69 4.86
CA GLU A 113 -7.96 -8.28 4.77
C GLU A 113 -8.26 -7.54 3.47
N LEU A 114 -7.42 -6.59 3.07
CA LEU A 114 -7.59 -5.90 1.78
C LEU A 114 -7.51 -6.87 0.61
N TYR A 115 -6.62 -7.84 0.65
CA TYR A 115 -6.50 -8.87 -0.40
C TYR A 115 -7.76 -9.72 -0.57
N GLN A 116 -8.61 -9.88 0.47
CA GLN A 116 -9.90 -10.59 0.31
C GLN A 116 -10.90 -9.82 -0.56
N ILE A 117 -10.70 -8.52 -0.75
CA ILE A 117 -11.59 -7.68 -1.55
C ILE A 117 -11.24 -7.85 -3.03
N PRO A 118 -12.20 -8.23 -3.91
CA PRO A 118 -11.93 -8.58 -5.29
C PRO A 118 -11.14 -7.52 -6.07
N ALA A 119 -11.41 -6.23 -5.86
CA ALA A 119 -10.71 -5.14 -6.55
C ALA A 119 -9.21 -5.09 -6.20
N PHE A 120 -8.84 -5.32 -4.94
CA PHE A 120 -7.45 -5.39 -4.49
C PHE A 120 -6.78 -6.69 -4.97
N ARG A 121 -7.47 -7.81 -4.83
CA ARG A 121 -6.96 -9.12 -5.24
C ARG A 121 -6.65 -9.18 -6.74
N HIS A 122 -7.56 -8.73 -7.59
CA HIS A 122 -7.36 -8.73 -9.04
C HIS A 122 -6.18 -7.85 -9.48
N GLY A 123 -5.89 -6.77 -8.73
CA GLY A 123 -4.73 -5.91 -8.96
C GLY A 123 -3.41 -6.42 -8.36
N SER A 124 -3.42 -7.59 -7.71
CA SER A 124 -2.30 -8.05 -6.88
C SER A 124 -1.89 -9.50 -7.17
N ASP A 125 -1.89 -9.88 -8.45
CA ASP A 125 -1.33 -11.17 -8.88
C ASP A 125 0.17 -11.23 -8.52
N PRO A 126 0.60 -12.16 -7.62
CA PRO A 126 2.00 -12.27 -7.20
C PRO A 126 2.96 -12.48 -8.36
N GLN A 127 2.53 -13.16 -9.42
CA GLN A 127 3.35 -13.39 -10.62
C GLN A 127 3.62 -12.05 -11.34
N VAL A 128 2.59 -11.21 -11.49
CA VAL A 128 2.72 -9.89 -12.10
C VAL A 128 3.56 -8.98 -11.21
N LEU A 129 3.27 -8.91 -9.91
CA LEU A 129 4.00 -8.06 -8.95
C LEU A 129 5.50 -8.37 -8.89
N ALA A 130 5.87 -9.65 -9.02
CA ALA A 130 7.27 -10.08 -8.98
C ALA A 130 8.00 -9.86 -10.30
N LEU A 131 7.29 -9.86 -11.43
CA LEU A 131 7.88 -9.90 -12.78
C LEU A 131 7.69 -8.62 -13.57
N GLU A 132 7.02 -7.61 -12.99
CA GLU A 132 6.90 -6.28 -13.61
C GLU A 132 8.28 -5.64 -13.80
N GLY A 133 8.57 -5.26 -15.04
CA GLY A 133 9.77 -4.57 -15.46
C GLY A 133 10.14 -4.90 -16.92
N PRO A 134 10.82 -3.98 -17.63
CA PRO A 134 11.20 -4.21 -19.02
C PRO A 134 12.25 -5.32 -19.12
N LYS A 135 12.01 -6.27 -20.00
CA LYS A 135 12.76 -7.54 -20.16
C LYS A 135 14.22 -7.40 -20.66
N LYS A 136 14.81 -6.21 -20.74
CA LYS A 136 16.00 -5.98 -21.59
C LYS A 136 17.25 -5.42 -20.93
N LYS A 137 17.28 -5.10 -19.63
CA LYS A 137 18.51 -4.61 -18.96
C LYS A 137 19.07 -5.65 -18.00
N LEU A 138 20.42 -5.75 -17.93
CA LEU A 138 21.11 -6.77 -17.14
C LEU A 138 20.68 -6.79 -15.65
N GLY A 139 20.45 -5.62 -15.03
CA GLY A 139 19.97 -5.52 -13.67
C GLY A 139 18.56 -6.11 -13.48
N GLU A 140 17.67 -5.91 -14.43
CA GLU A 140 16.31 -6.46 -14.42
C GLU A 140 16.28 -7.98 -14.51
N VAL A 141 17.21 -8.57 -15.27
CA VAL A 141 17.36 -10.04 -15.36
C VAL A 141 17.74 -10.63 -14.01
N LEU A 142 18.60 -9.95 -13.25
CA LEU A 142 19.01 -10.40 -11.92
C LEU A 142 17.85 -10.33 -10.93
N PHE A 143 17.15 -9.20 -10.83
CA PHE A 143 16.00 -9.03 -9.95
C PHE A 143 14.87 -10.00 -10.29
N ARG A 144 14.54 -10.16 -11.56
CA ARG A 144 13.58 -11.14 -12.02
C ARG A 144 13.96 -12.56 -11.59
N GLY A 145 15.21 -12.94 -11.70
CA GLY A 145 15.69 -14.26 -11.29
C GLY A 145 15.52 -14.52 -9.78
N TYR A 146 15.71 -13.50 -8.93
CA TYR A 146 15.43 -13.61 -7.50
C TYR A 146 13.94 -13.76 -7.22
N ASN A 147 13.10 -12.91 -7.83
CA ASN A 147 11.67 -12.94 -7.64
C ASN A 147 11.05 -14.26 -8.11
N GLU A 148 11.48 -14.80 -9.25
CA GLU A 148 11.05 -16.11 -9.74
C GLU A 148 11.39 -17.24 -8.74
N ARG A 149 12.56 -17.17 -8.10
CA ARG A 149 12.95 -18.16 -7.07
C ARG A 149 12.13 -18.04 -5.79
N ILE A 150 11.74 -16.83 -5.42
CA ILE A 150 10.86 -16.59 -4.28
C ILE A 150 9.48 -17.17 -4.58
N LEU A 151 8.89 -16.84 -5.73
CA LEU A 151 7.60 -17.38 -6.16
C LEU A 151 7.58 -18.90 -6.24
N ALA A 152 8.72 -19.53 -6.62
CA ALA A 152 8.83 -20.98 -6.63
C ALA A 152 8.83 -21.64 -5.24
N LYS A 153 9.05 -20.85 -4.16
CA LYS A 153 9.14 -21.34 -2.77
C LYS A 153 8.07 -20.80 -1.84
N VAL A 154 7.47 -19.68 -2.19
CA VAL A 154 6.50 -18.97 -1.35
C VAL A 154 5.20 -18.83 -2.12
N ASP A 155 4.16 -19.46 -1.59
CA ASP A 155 2.80 -19.33 -2.08
C ASP A 155 2.13 -18.11 -1.43
N PHE A 156 2.28 -16.95 -2.09
CA PHE A 156 1.71 -15.69 -1.59
C PHE A 156 0.18 -15.70 -1.58
N GLU A 157 -0.48 -16.38 -2.52
CA GLU A 157 -1.94 -16.49 -2.51
C GLU A 157 -2.43 -17.20 -1.27
N LYS A 158 -1.74 -18.27 -0.88
CA LYS A 158 -2.03 -19.00 0.36
C LYS A 158 -1.71 -18.18 1.60
N LEU A 159 -0.59 -17.44 1.60
CA LEU A 159 -0.20 -16.59 2.72
C LEU A 159 -1.19 -15.44 2.95
N TRP A 160 -1.81 -14.94 1.89
CA TRP A 160 -2.77 -13.84 1.95
C TRP A 160 -4.23 -14.31 2.04
N ALA A 161 -4.48 -15.62 2.14
CA ALA A 161 -5.82 -16.21 1.98
C ALA A 161 -6.81 -15.94 3.11
N ASP A 162 -6.37 -15.44 4.27
CA ASP A 162 -7.27 -15.11 5.40
C ASP A 162 -7.43 -13.60 5.60
N ASP A 163 -8.46 -13.20 6.33
CA ASP A 163 -8.83 -11.80 6.55
C ASP A 163 -8.06 -11.12 7.70
N GLY A 164 -7.03 -11.77 8.24
CA GLY A 164 -6.22 -11.24 9.32
C GLY A 164 -6.97 -10.99 10.63
N GLU A 165 -8.20 -11.47 10.79
CA GLU A 165 -9.08 -11.31 11.94
C GLU A 165 -9.40 -9.85 12.29
N ARG A 166 -9.31 -8.92 11.35
CA ARG A 166 -9.46 -7.48 11.60
C ARG A 166 -10.92 -7.01 11.67
N ARG A 167 -11.85 -7.79 11.19
CA ARG A 167 -13.30 -7.51 11.27
C ARG A 167 -13.76 -7.15 12.68
N LYS A 168 -13.13 -7.75 13.70
CA LYS A 168 -13.42 -7.48 15.12
C LYS A 168 -13.09 -6.06 15.58
N LEU A 169 -12.30 -5.30 14.83
CA LEU A 169 -11.96 -3.91 15.11
C LEU A 169 -13.03 -2.93 14.63
N SER A 170 -14.00 -3.39 13.84
CA SER A 170 -15.04 -2.54 13.23
C SER A 170 -16.38 -2.71 13.94
N LYS A 171 -17.12 -1.60 13.99
CA LYS A 171 -18.53 -1.59 14.42
C LYS A 171 -19.48 -2.01 13.28
N THR A 172 -19.01 -1.96 12.03
CA THR A 172 -19.73 -2.34 10.82
C THR A 172 -18.95 -3.39 10.03
N PRO A 173 -18.77 -4.62 10.58
CA PRO A 173 -17.82 -5.60 10.05
C PRO A 173 -18.11 -6.05 8.60
N ASP A 174 -19.34 -5.95 8.16
CA ASP A 174 -19.77 -6.37 6.82
C ASP A 174 -19.72 -5.25 5.77
N GLU A 175 -19.55 -3.99 6.22
CA GLU A 175 -19.42 -2.82 5.35
C GLU A 175 -17.98 -2.30 5.39
N VAL A 176 -17.32 -2.29 4.23
CA VAL A 176 -15.94 -1.80 4.09
C VAL A 176 -15.84 -0.51 3.27
N PHE A 177 -16.92 -0.10 2.61
CA PHE A 177 -16.96 1.10 1.78
C PHE A 177 -18.05 2.05 2.21
N LEU A 178 -17.70 3.33 2.32
CA LEU A 178 -18.71 4.39 2.37
C LEU A 178 -19.37 4.55 0.99
N ARG A 179 -20.63 4.99 1.00
CA ARG A 179 -21.34 5.37 -0.21
C ARG A 179 -21.38 6.89 -0.31
N HIS A 180 -21.39 7.39 -1.54
CA HIS A 180 -21.66 8.80 -1.77
C HIS A 180 -23.04 9.17 -1.21
N PRO A 181 -23.18 10.31 -0.52
CA PRO A 181 -24.50 10.81 -0.13
C PRO A 181 -25.41 10.96 -1.36
N GLU A 182 -26.70 10.64 -1.19
CA GLU A 182 -27.69 10.85 -2.25
C GLU A 182 -27.71 12.31 -2.69
N GLY A 183 -27.60 12.55 -3.99
CA GLY A 183 -27.64 13.89 -4.60
C GLY A 183 -26.28 14.56 -4.78
N GLU A 184 -25.19 14.03 -4.26
CA GLU A 184 -23.84 14.52 -4.57
C GLU A 184 -23.36 13.96 -5.92
N THR A 185 -22.88 14.83 -6.80
CA THR A 185 -22.31 14.43 -8.09
C THR A 185 -20.79 14.41 -8.06
N TYR A 186 -20.16 13.61 -8.91
CA TYR A 186 -18.70 13.53 -9.03
C TYR A 186 -18.05 14.88 -9.39
N GLU A 187 -18.80 15.75 -10.05
CA GLU A 187 -18.34 17.09 -10.50
C GLU A 187 -18.10 18.05 -9.33
N GLU A 188 -18.75 17.84 -8.19
CA GLU A 188 -18.51 18.61 -6.98
C GLU A 188 -17.20 18.25 -6.27
N TYR A 189 -16.58 17.14 -6.66
CA TYR A 189 -15.31 16.63 -6.10
C TYR A 189 -14.10 16.93 -6.97
N ALA A 190 -14.30 17.26 -8.23
CA ALA A 190 -13.22 17.63 -9.12
C ALA A 190 -12.89 19.11 -8.91
N GLU A 191 -11.94 19.41 -8.02
CA GLU A 191 -11.24 20.68 -8.16
C GLU A 191 -10.69 20.75 -9.58
N PRO A 192 -10.93 21.84 -10.32
CA PRO A 192 -10.38 21.97 -11.67
C PRO A 192 -8.87 21.81 -11.56
N ILE A 193 -8.33 20.78 -12.20
CA ILE A 193 -6.88 20.57 -12.31
C ILE A 193 -6.32 21.89 -12.82
N SER A 194 -5.61 22.60 -11.95
CA SER A 194 -5.02 23.89 -12.28
C SER A 194 -4.11 23.65 -13.49
N LYS A 195 -4.33 24.40 -14.58
CA LYS A 195 -3.54 24.33 -15.83
C LYS A 195 -2.05 24.63 -15.62
N THR A 196 -1.63 24.89 -14.38
CA THR A 196 -0.26 25.23 -13.97
C THR A 196 0.64 24.03 -13.67
N ILE A 197 0.15 22.79 -13.72
CA ILE A 197 0.99 21.60 -13.43
C ILE A 197 1.82 21.15 -14.66
N TRP A 198 1.56 21.69 -15.86
CA TRP A 198 2.19 21.27 -17.11
C TRP A 198 2.82 22.41 -17.93
N ASN A 199 3.23 23.51 -17.32
CA ASN A 199 4.05 24.55 -17.97
C ASN A 199 5.48 24.52 -17.45
#